data_5363d13a815bb34ddd06d3be137011c6
#
_entry.id   5363d13a815bb34ddd06d3be137011c6
#
_cell.length_a   1.000
_cell.length_b   1.000
_cell.length_c   1.000
_cell.angle_alpha   90.00
_cell.angle_beta   90.00
_cell.angle_gamma   90.00
#
_symmetry.space_group_name_H-M   'P 1'
#
loop_
_entity.id
_entity.type
_entity.pdbx_description
1 polymer ?
#
loop_
_entity_poly.entity_id
_entity_poly.type
_entity_poly.pdbx_seq_one_letter_code
_entity_poly.pdbx_strand_id
1 'polypeptide(L)'
;MTVAKRNRVTLADVAKAANVSRSTASRALNNSPRISRETTARIKKIADSMGFIPNAQGRALAVGRNETIAILITEPLDELFDDPTYAMFISGITEKLSESSYLPVLLQASTDFERHRVQQHLERRSFDAVIDLSLIHISEP
;
A
#
# COMPACT_ATOMS: atom_id res chain seq x y z
N MET A 1 -13.11 12.29 16.65
CA MET A 1 -11.97 11.38 16.94
C MET A 1 -10.68 12.14 16.70
N THR A 2 -10.03 12.60 17.75
CA THR A 2 -8.78 13.37 17.64
C THR A 2 -7.62 12.37 17.49
N VAL A 3 -7.08 12.27 16.30
CA VAL A 3 -5.85 11.49 16.09
C VAL A 3 -4.72 12.26 16.74
N ALA A 4 -4.27 11.78 17.90
CA ALA A 4 -3.10 12.32 18.57
C ALA A 4 -1.92 12.28 17.60
N LYS A 5 -1.31 13.44 17.34
CA LYS A 5 -0.08 13.59 16.57
C LYS A 5 1.05 12.91 17.36
N ARG A 6 1.18 11.58 17.23
CA ARG A 6 2.34 10.86 17.77
C ARG A 6 3.57 11.44 17.07
N ASN A 7 4.52 11.85 17.88
CA ASN A 7 5.84 12.27 17.40
C ASN A 7 6.47 11.07 16.68
N ARG A 8 6.27 11.00 15.37
CA ARG A 8 6.67 9.86 14.53
C ARG A 8 8.17 9.97 14.32
N VAL A 9 8.92 8.93 14.69
CA VAL A 9 10.35 8.83 14.38
C VAL A 9 10.53 9.00 12.87
N THR A 10 11.43 9.89 12.49
CA THR A 10 11.70 10.22 11.10
C THR A 10 12.97 9.52 10.59
N LEU A 11 13.14 9.46 9.28
CA LEU A 11 14.39 8.98 8.67
C LEU A 11 15.61 9.79 9.12
N ALA A 12 15.43 11.09 9.37
CA ALA A 12 16.49 11.96 9.88
C ALA A 12 16.92 11.56 11.30
N ASP A 13 15.96 11.14 12.15
CA ASP A 13 16.25 10.67 13.50
C ASP A 13 17.06 9.38 13.47
N VAL A 14 16.69 8.43 12.58
CA VAL A 14 17.44 7.18 12.38
C VAL A 14 18.85 7.47 11.85
N ALA A 15 19.00 8.36 10.88
CA ALA A 15 20.29 8.73 10.33
C ALA A 15 21.20 9.33 11.40
N LYS A 16 20.67 10.22 12.26
CA LYS A 16 21.38 10.82 13.39
C LYS A 16 21.81 9.75 14.41
N ALA A 17 20.91 8.86 14.79
CA ALA A 17 21.21 7.78 15.76
C ALA A 17 22.26 6.79 15.19
N ALA A 18 22.26 6.55 13.90
CA ALA A 18 23.22 5.69 13.22
C ALA A 18 24.52 6.40 12.83
N ASN A 19 24.61 7.68 13.08
CA ASN A 19 25.76 8.53 12.67
C ASN A 19 26.10 8.43 11.17
N VAL A 20 25.08 8.50 10.34
CA VAL A 20 25.21 8.48 8.87
C VAL A 20 24.38 9.59 8.25
N SER A 21 24.60 9.86 6.96
CA SER A 21 23.75 10.79 6.21
C SER A 21 22.34 10.23 6.03
N ARG A 22 21.36 11.12 5.84
CA ARG A 22 19.97 10.71 5.54
C ARG A 22 19.89 9.85 4.28
N SER A 23 20.70 10.14 3.26
CA SER A 23 20.76 9.34 2.04
C SER A 23 21.34 7.95 2.28
N THR A 24 22.33 7.81 3.15
CA THR A 24 22.91 6.52 3.54
C THR A 24 21.89 5.70 4.33
N ALA A 25 21.18 6.29 5.30
CA ALA A 25 20.13 5.61 6.04
C ALA A 25 19.00 5.14 5.13
N SER A 26 18.56 5.99 4.18
CA SER A 26 17.53 5.61 3.20
C SER A 26 17.97 4.43 2.33
N ARG A 27 19.18 4.46 1.79
CA ARG A 27 19.72 3.37 0.98
C ARG A 27 19.85 2.06 1.75
N ALA A 28 20.31 2.12 3.00
CA ALA A 28 20.42 0.95 3.86
C ALA A 28 19.06 0.31 4.14
N LEU A 29 18.05 1.11 4.51
CA LEU A 29 16.69 0.64 4.78
C LEU A 29 16.01 0.06 3.53
N ASN A 30 16.40 0.49 2.33
CA ASN A 30 15.93 -0.03 1.06
C ASN A 30 16.80 -1.15 0.47
N ASN A 31 17.72 -1.72 1.24
CA ASN A 31 18.63 -2.81 0.80
C ASN A 31 19.47 -2.46 -0.45
N SER A 32 19.88 -1.22 -0.59
CA SER A 32 20.70 -0.81 -1.72
C SER A 32 22.06 -1.54 -1.71
N PRO A 33 22.51 -2.09 -2.84
CA PRO A 33 23.80 -2.77 -2.94
C PRO A 33 24.99 -1.82 -2.73
N ARG A 34 24.75 -0.52 -2.72
CA ARG A 34 25.78 0.50 -2.47
C ARG A 34 26.16 0.65 -1.00
N ILE A 35 25.44 0.00 -0.09
CA ILE A 35 25.69 -0.01 1.34
C ILE A 35 26.11 -1.42 1.74
N SER A 36 27.16 -1.55 2.55
CA SER A 36 27.64 -2.86 3.02
C SER A 36 26.55 -3.57 3.82
N ARG A 37 26.58 -4.92 3.81
CA ARG A 37 25.63 -5.74 4.58
C ARG A 37 25.70 -5.44 6.08
N GLU A 38 26.88 -5.21 6.61
CA GLU A 38 27.12 -4.88 8.01
C GLU A 38 26.48 -3.54 8.38
N THR A 39 26.72 -2.50 7.58
CA THR A 39 26.13 -1.17 7.79
C THR A 39 24.61 -1.22 7.65
N THR A 40 24.09 -1.96 6.67
CA THR A 40 22.65 -2.16 6.47
C THR A 40 22.00 -2.82 7.69
N ALA A 41 22.60 -3.90 8.20
CA ALA A 41 22.11 -4.60 9.38
C ALA A 41 22.11 -3.69 10.62
N ARG A 42 23.16 -2.91 10.82
CA ARG A 42 23.29 -1.96 11.93
C ARG A 42 22.21 -0.88 11.88
N ILE A 43 21.99 -0.27 10.71
CA ILE A 43 20.98 0.79 10.53
C ILE A 43 19.57 0.24 10.72
N LYS A 44 19.27 -0.95 10.21
CA LYS A 44 17.98 -1.61 10.42
C LYS A 44 17.70 -1.88 11.89
N LYS A 45 18.68 -2.39 12.63
CA LYS A 45 18.56 -2.65 14.06
C LYS A 45 18.26 -1.36 14.84
N ILE A 46 18.92 -0.26 14.50
CA ILE A 46 18.67 1.05 15.10
C ILE A 46 17.25 1.54 14.76
N ALA A 47 16.84 1.45 13.51
CA ALA A 47 15.50 1.83 13.07
C ALA A 47 14.40 1.04 13.82
N ASP A 48 14.56 -0.27 13.94
CA ASP A 48 13.63 -1.13 14.66
C ASP A 48 13.56 -0.77 16.14
N SER A 49 14.71 -0.54 16.80
CA SER A 49 14.77 -0.15 18.21
C SER A 49 14.12 1.21 18.49
N MET A 50 14.12 2.11 17.53
CA MET A 50 13.47 3.42 17.60
C MET A 50 11.98 3.38 17.25
N GLY A 51 11.46 2.25 16.78
CA GLY A 51 10.09 2.13 16.28
C GLY A 51 9.87 2.92 14.99
N PHE A 52 10.91 3.05 14.16
CA PHE A 52 10.80 3.71 12.87
C PHE A 52 9.97 2.87 11.90
N ILE A 53 8.90 3.47 11.39
CA ILE A 53 8.07 2.89 10.35
C ILE A 53 8.38 3.64 9.05
N PRO A 54 8.94 2.95 8.02
CA PRO A 54 9.20 3.57 6.72
C PRO A 54 7.93 4.23 6.17
N ASN A 55 8.08 5.43 5.62
CA ASN A 55 6.97 6.06 4.92
C ASN A 55 6.73 5.30 3.60
N ALA A 56 5.53 4.74 3.46
CA ALA A 56 5.13 4.00 2.26
C ALA A 56 5.31 4.82 0.98
N GLN A 57 5.04 6.13 1.02
CA GLN A 57 5.23 7.02 -0.12
C GLN A 57 6.72 7.21 -0.47
N GLY A 58 7.60 7.33 0.53
CA GLY A 58 9.05 7.44 0.30
C GLY A 58 9.62 6.11 -0.24
N ARG A 59 9.08 4.98 0.20
CA ARG A 59 9.46 3.66 -0.30
C ARG A 59 8.95 3.45 -1.74
N ALA A 60 7.71 3.83 -2.03
CA ALA A 60 7.13 3.76 -3.36
C ALA A 60 7.96 4.56 -4.39
N LEU A 61 8.41 5.76 -4.02
CA LEU A 61 9.30 6.58 -4.85
C LEU A 61 10.67 5.93 -5.08
N ALA A 62 11.21 5.24 -4.08
CA ALA A 62 12.54 4.61 -4.16
C ALA A 62 12.51 3.30 -4.96
N VAL A 63 11.41 2.53 -4.87
CA VAL A 63 11.25 1.20 -5.49
C VAL A 63 10.44 1.27 -6.78
N GLY A 64 9.68 2.36 -7.00
CA GLY A 64 8.78 2.53 -8.16
C GLY A 64 7.53 1.64 -8.09
N ARG A 65 7.17 1.14 -6.90
CA ARG A 65 6.00 0.29 -6.65
C ARG A 65 5.30 0.73 -5.37
N ASN A 66 3.97 0.77 -5.41
CA ASN A 66 3.15 1.10 -4.25
C ASN A 66 2.86 -0.11 -3.35
N GLU A 67 3.11 -1.33 -3.85
CA GLU A 67 2.76 -2.60 -3.19
C GLU A 67 1.27 -2.65 -2.82
N THR A 68 0.42 -2.07 -3.66
CA THR A 68 -1.03 -2.06 -3.51
C THR A 68 -1.72 -2.47 -4.80
N ILE A 69 -2.76 -3.30 -4.67
CA ILE A 69 -3.65 -3.72 -5.75
C ILE A 69 -5.06 -3.25 -5.41
N ALA A 70 -5.66 -2.48 -6.31
CA ALA A 70 -7.04 -2.05 -6.16
C ALA A 70 -8.00 -3.16 -6.60
N ILE A 71 -9.04 -3.39 -5.81
CA ILE A 71 -10.20 -4.19 -6.19
C ILE A 71 -11.34 -3.21 -6.42
N LEU A 72 -11.73 -3.02 -7.67
CA LEU A 72 -12.77 -2.09 -8.08
C LEU A 72 -14.12 -2.80 -8.07
N ILE A 73 -15.09 -2.18 -7.39
CA ILE A 73 -16.48 -2.62 -7.31
C ILE A 73 -17.36 -1.49 -7.82
N THR A 74 -18.19 -1.78 -8.80
CA THR A 74 -19.09 -0.81 -9.42
C THR A 74 -20.51 -0.87 -8.84
N GLU A 75 -20.82 -1.95 -8.14
CA GLU A 75 -22.12 -2.14 -7.52
C GLU A 75 -22.20 -1.44 -6.14
N PRO A 76 -23.41 -1.07 -5.67
CA PRO A 76 -23.62 -0.59 -4.30
C PRO A 76 -23.17 -1.62 -3.26
N LEU A 77 -22.72 -1.15 -2.09
CA LEU A 77 -22.18 -2.04 -1.04
C LEU A 77 -23.21 -3.03 -0.47
N ASP A 78 -24.47 -2.66 -0.44
CA ASP A 78 -25.59 -3.52 -0.02
C ASP A 78 -25.71 -4.73 -0.98
N GLU A 79 -25.65 -4.50 -2.29
CA GLU A 79 -25.66 -5.57 -3.28
C GLU A 79 -24.41 -6.46 -3.18
N LEU A 80 -23.25 -5.86 -2.89
CA LEU A 80 -22.01 -6.60 -2.67
C LEU A 80 -22.14 -7.64 -1.54
N PHE A 81 -22.81 -7.27 -0.44
CA PHE A 81 -22.96 -8.18 0.70
C PHE A 81 -24.07 -9.22 0.52
N ASP A 82 -25.02 -8.95 -0.36
CA ASP A 82 -26.12 -9.87 -0.67
C ASP A 82 -25.72 -10.97 -1.67
N ASP A 83 -24.71 -10.73 -2.51
CA ASP A 83 -24.21 -11.71 -3.47
C ASP A 83 -22.94 -12.41 -2.95
N PRO A 84 -23.02 -13.70 -2.60
CA PRO A 84 -21.88 -14.48 -2.09
C PRO A 84 -20.71 -14.59 -3.10
N THR A 85 -20.94 -14.33 -4.38
CA THR A 85 -19.93 -14.39 -5.44
C THR A 85 -18.82 -13.37 -5.18
N TYR A 86 -19.17 -12.16 -4.77
CA TYR A 86 -18.20 -11.12 -4.42
C TYR A 86 -17.32 -11.54 -3.24
N ALA A 87 -17.92 -12.12 -2.21
CA ALA A 87 -17.17 -12.61 -1.04
C ALA A 87 -16.16 -13.70 -1.44
N MET A 88 -16.53 -14.61 -2.35
CA MET A 88 -15.64 -15.65 -2.87
C MET A 88 -14.47 -15.06 -3.64
N PHE A 89 -14.70 -14.09 -4.54
CA PHE A 89 -13.64 -13.42 -5.30
C PHE A 89 -12.69 -12.65 -4.39
N ILE A 90 -13.22 -11.84 -3.50
CA ILE A 90 -12.41 -11.04 -2.56
C ILE A 90 -11.58 -11.96 -1.66
N SER A 91 -12.16 -13.05 -1.17
CA SER A 91 -11.45 -14.04 -0.35
C SER A 91 -10.29 -14.68 -1.12
N GLY A 92 -10.53 -15.16 -2.35
CA GLY A 92 -9.49 -15.77 -3.18
C GLY A 92 -8.36 -14.80 -3.54
N ILE A 93 -8.71 -13.54 -3.87
CA ILE A 93 -7.72 -12.50 -4.15
C ILE A 93 -6.88 -12.23 -2.88
N THR A 94 -7.53 -12.05 -1.74
CA THR A 94 -6.86 -11.74 -0.46
C THR A 94 -5.96 -12.89 -0.03
N GLU A 95 -6.42 -14.13 -0.15
CA GLU A 95 -5.62 -15.32 0.13
C GLU A 95 -4.36 -15.36 -0.73
N LYS A 96 -4.52 -15.14 -2.04
CA LYS A 96 -3.36 -15.15 -2.96
C LYS A 96 -2.39 -14.01 -2.69
N LEU A 97 -2.87 -12.83 -2.34
CA LEU A 97 -2.02 -11.69 -2.01
C LEU A 97 -1.33 -11.82 -0.65
N SER A 98 -1.86 -12.63 0.28
CA SER A 98 -1.26 -12.85 1.61
C SER A 98 0.15 -13.45 1.56
N GLU A 99 0.49 -14.13 0.46
CA GLU A 99 1.81 -14.69 0.21
C GLU A 99 2.82 -13.65 -0.37
N SER A 100 2.38 -12.43 -0.57
CA SER A 100 3.14 -11.36 -1.20
C SER A 100 3.25 -10.11 -0.32
N SER A 101 3.99 -9.09 -0.76
CA SER A 101 4.04 -7.78 -0.09
C SER A 101 2.84 -6.87 -0.45
N TYR A 102 1.98 -7.31 -1.37
CA TYR A 102 0.87 -6.49 -1.86
C TYR A 102 -0.30 -6.44 -0.89
N LEU A 103 -0.83 -5.24 -0.70
CA LEU A 103 -2.05 -5.02 0.07
C LEU A 103 -3.24 -4.80 -0.87
N PRO A 104 -4.37 -5.50 -0.67
CA PRO A 104 -5.60 -5.22 -1.39
C PRO A 104 -6.26 -3.94 -0.87
N VAL A 105 -6.73 -3.10 -1.77
CA VAL A 105 -7.51 -1.89 -1.46
C VAL A 105 -8.83 -1.96 -2.20
N LEU A 106 -9.94 -1.97 -1.46
CA LEU A 106 -11.27 -1.96 -2.03
C LEU A 106 -11.65 -0.54 -2.46
N LEU A 107 -12.00 -0.38 -3.74
CA LEU A 107 -12.48 0.88 -4.30
C LEU A 107 -13.92 0.72 -4.76
N GLN A 108 -14.81 1.54 -4.22
CA GLN A 108 -16.19 1.62 -4.66
C GLN A 108 -16.35 2.72 -5.72
N ALA A 109 -17.06 2.41 -6.79
CA ALA A 109 -17.34 3.30 -7.91
C ALA A 109 -18.78 3.14 -8.42
N SER A 110 -19.74 3.05 -7.51
CA SER A 110 -21.16 2.89 -7.80
C SER A 110 -21.83 4.19 -8.26
N THR A 111 -21.35 5.34 -7.79
CA THR A 111 -21.85 6.67 -8.16
C THR A 111 -20.88 7.42 -9.07
N ASP A 112 -21.37 8.45 -9.79
CA ASP A 112 -20.53 9.30 -10.65
C ASP A 112 -19.42 10.00 -9.85
N PHE A 113 -19.72 10.43 -8.64
CA PHE A 113 -18.75 11.05 -7.73
C PHE A 113 -17.63 10.06 -7.34
N GLU A 114 -17.99 8.83 -7.00
CA GLU A 114 -17.03 7.78 -6.66
C GLU A 114 -16.19 7.39 -7.88
N ARG A 115 -16.80 7.22 -9.05
CA ARG A 115 -16.09 6.96 -10.32
C ARG A 115 -15.05 8.02 -10.61
N HIS A 116 -15.43 9.30 -10.49
CA HIS A 116 -14.48 10.40 -10.71
C HIS A 116 -13.32 10.38 -9.71
N ARG A 117 -13.60 10.12 -8.44
CA ARG A 117 -12.57 10.01 -7.39
C ARG A 117 -11.62 8.83 -7.65
N VAL A 118 -12.15 7.67 -8.02
CA VAL A 118 -11.35 6.49 -8.38
C VAL A 118 -10.45 6.80 -9.58
N GLN A 119 -11.01 7.43 -10.63
CA GLN A 119 -10.24 7.83 -11.80
C GLN A 119 -9.04 8.71 -11.42
N GLN A 120 -9.22 9.71 -10.56
CA GLN A 120 -8.12 10.56 -10.08
C GLN A 120 -7.01 9.75 -9.38
N HIS A 121 -7.36 8.73 -8.59
CA HIS A 121 -6.38 7.87 -7.94
C HIS A 121 -5.62 6.98 -8.93
N LEU A 122 -6.30 6.51 -9.98
CA LEU A 122 -5.68 5.74 -11.06
C LEU A 122 -4.69 6.59 -11.87
N GLU A 123 -5.08 7.81 -12.23
CA GLU A 123 -4.21 8.76 -12.94
C GLU A 123 -2.95 9.11 -12.14
N ARG A 124 -3.06 9.19 -10.82
CA ARG A 124 -1.93 9.41 -9.90
C ARG A 124 -1.07 8.16 -9.67
N ARG A 125 -1.39 7.05 -10.32
CA ARG A 125 -0.71 5.76 -10.14
C ARG A 125 -0.64 5.33 -8.68
N SER A 126 -1.73 5.49 -7.93
CA SER A 126 -1.81 5.14 -6.51
C SER A 126 -1.76 3.63 -6.27
N PHE A 127 -1.95 2.82 -7.30
CA PHE A 127 -1.99 1.36 -7.27
C PHE A 127 -1.09 0.79 -8.36
N ASP A 128 -0.52 -0.39 -8.13
CA ASP A 128 0.32 -1.08 -9.11
C ASP A 128 -0.54 -1.89 -10.11
N ALA A 129 -1.72 -2.32 -9.70
CA ALA A 129 -2.69 -2.99 -10.56
C ALA A 129 -4.12 -2.75 -10.06
N VAL A 130 -5.09 -3.00 -10.93
CA VAL A 130 -6.53 -2.95 -10.64
C VAL A 130 -7.17 -4.25 -11.07
N ILE A 131 -7.95 -4.85 -10.18
CA ILE A 131 -8.84 -5.97 -10.49
C ILE A 131 -10.26 -5.42 -10.49
N ASP A 132 -10.91 -5.47 -11.63
CA ASP A 132 -12.31 -5.05 -11.79
C ASP A 132 -13.23 -6.23 -11.52
N LEU A 133 -14.09 -6.09 -10.52
CA LEU A 133 -15.12 -7.07 -10.16
C LEU A 133 -16.53 -6.60 -10.58
N SER A 134 -16.64 -5.87 -11.67
CA SER A 134 -17.96 -5.57 -12.22
C SER A 134 -18.62 -6.86 -12.73
N LEU A 135 -19.69 -7.29 -12.07
CA LEU A 135 -20.53 -8.37 -12.56
C LEU A 135 -21.45 -7.81 -13.64
N ILE A 136 -21.29 -8.29 -14.87
CA ILE A 136 -22.27 -8.01 -15.91
C ILE A 136 -23.51 -8.84 -15.57
N HIS A 137 -24.57 -8.20 -15.10
CA HIS A 137 -25.89 -8.82 -15.02
C HIS A 137 -26.35 -9.07 -16.46
N ILE A 138 -26.15 -10.30 -16.94
CA ILE A 138 -26.82 -10.74 -18.15
C ILE A 138 -28.27 -10.98 -17.73
N SER A 139 -29.11 -9.97 -17.93
CA SER A 139 -30.56 -10.18 -17.86
C SER A 139 -30.89 -11.21 -18.94
N GLU A 140 -31.25 -12.42 -18.54
CA GLU A 140 -31.80 -13.39 -19.46
C GLU A 140 -33.07 -12.78 -20.09
N PRO A 141 -33.31 -12.97 -21.40
CA PRO A 141 -34.44 -12.42 -22.12
C PRO A 141 -35.79 -12.97 -21.64
#